data_2ccfd533325add0ed802947fbc08ac5d
#
_entry.id   2ccfd533325add0ed802947fbc08ac5d
#
_cell.length_a   1.000
_cell.length_b   1.000
_cell.length_c   1.000
_cell.angle_alpha   90.00
_cell.angle_beta   90.00
_cell.angle_gamma   90.00
#
_symmetry.space_group_name_H-M   'P 1'
#
loop_
_entity.id
_entity.type
_entity.pdbx_description
1 polymer ?
#
loop_
_entity_poly.entity_id
_entity_poly.type
_entity_poly.pdbx_seq_one_letter_code
_entity_poly.pdbx_strand_id
1 'polypeptide(L)'
;MLAFALISEVPFDIGFFSAYSRMEDTFPFYLKYQNVFFTLFLGLLTLVCLERFSCESDLPVDRIKSVVLQVLSVVLFSSIAEGIRCDYGMQGILFISAFYICRNHRIYQVLLFLLAYMGTTGNQPPLCTLLACLLILLYNGKRGKLKLKYFFYVFYPAHILVLYLIQIGLGKYLLKWLIAVCREIKPEQTPLGTKGRTSIL
;
A
#
# COMPACT_ATOMS: atom_id res chain seq x y z
N MET A 1 10.21 4.29 -11.37
CA MET A 1 9.26 3.47 -10.60
C MET A 1 8.68 2.34 -11.42
N LEU A 2 7.98 2.59 -12.53
CA LEU A 2 7.34 1.54 -13.33
C LEU A 2 8.30 0.41 -13.75
N ALA A 3 9.51 0.74 -14.23
CA ALA A 3 10.51 -0.28 -14.58
C ALA A 3 10.89 -1.19 -13.40
N PHE A 4 11.01 -0.64 -12.18
CA PHE A 4 11.24 -1.44 -10.98
C PHE A 4 10.02 -2.25 -10.57
N ALA A 5 8.80 -1.75 -10.80
CA ALA A 5 7.58 -2.53 -10.59
C ALA A 5 7.60 -3.80 -11.45
N LEU A 6 7.88 -3.66 -12.75
CA LEU A 6 7.95 -4.79 -13.70
C LEU A 6 9.09 -5.76 -13.38
N ILE A 7 10.27 -5.27 -13.03
CA ILE A 7 11.42 -6.12 -12.67
C ILE A 7 11.15 -6.88 -11.36
N SER A 8 10.52 -6.22 -10.39
CA SER A 8 10.24 -6.81 -9.09
C SER A 8 9.05 -7.78 -9.09
N GLU A 9 8.26 -7.81 -10.17
CA GLU A 9 7.12 -8.73 -10.30
C GLU A 9 7.61 -10.17 -10.33
N VAL A 10 8.67 -10.47 -11.07
CA VAL A 10 9.21 -11.83 -11.16
C VAL A 10 9.62 -12.40 -9.79
N PRO A 11 10.49 -11.76 -8.98
CA PRO A 11 10.81 -12.25 -7.64
C PRO A 11 9.60 -12.23 -6.68
N PHE A 12 8.67 -11.30 -6.87
CA PHE A 12 7.45 -11.24 -6.08
C PHE A 12 6.57 -12.46 -6.34
N ASP A 13 6.29 -12.76 -7.61
CA ASP A 13 5.50 -13.92 -8.01
C ASP A 13 6.13 -15.23 -7.56
N ILE A 14 7.44 -15.41 -7.75
CA ILE A 14 8.16 -16.59 -7.30
C ILE A 14 8.09 -16.74 -5.77
N GLY A 15 8.32 -15.64 -5.03
CA GLY A 15 8.33 -15.65 -3.57
C GLY A 15 6.95 -15.91 -2.96
N PHE A 16 5.90 -15.34 -3.53
CA PHE A 16 4.55 -15.44 -2.99
C PHE A 16 3.70 -16.55 -3.62
N PHE A 17 4.08 -17.10 -4.78
CA PHE A 17 3.35 -18.17 -5.44
C PHE A 17 3.09 -19.35 -4.50
N SER A 18 4.11 -19.83 -3.80
CA SER A 18 3.97 -20.97 -2.88
C SER A 18 3.14 -20.66 -1.63
N ALA A 19 2.99 -19.36 -1.28
CA ALA A 19 2.23 -18.91 -0.11
C ALA A 19 0.75 -18.70 -0.42
N TYR A 20 0.41 -18.27 -1.65
CA TYR A 20 -0.93 -17.86 -2.03
C TYR A 20 -1.57 -18.72 -3.12
N SER A 21 -0.79 -19.55 -3.85
CA SER A 21 -1.34 -20.40 -4.91
C SER A 21 -2.20 -21.52 -4.32
N ARG A 22 -3.38 -21.71 -4.90
CA ARG A 22 -4.17 -22.93 -4.78
C ARG A 22 -3.76 -23.86 -5.91
N MET A 23 -4.09 -25.15 -5.82
CA MET A 23 -3.70 -26.18 -6.82
C MET A 23 -4.13 -25.85 -8.27
N GLU A 24 -5.01 -24.87 -8.47
CA GLU A 24 -5.53 -24.47 -9.77
C GLU A 24 -4.74 -23.32 -10.44
N ASP A 25 -3.78 -22.71 -9.74
CA ASP A 25 -3.02 -21.57 -10.25
C ASP A 25 -1.85 -22.06 -11.11
N THR A 26 -1.69 -21.52 -12.32
CA THR A 26 -0.61 -21.87 -13.25
C THR A 26 0.72 -21.24 -12.81
N PHE A 27 1.73 -22.08 -12.60
CA PHE A 27 3.10 -21.65 -12.38
C PHE A 27 3.71 -21.11 -13.71
N PRO A 28 4.58 -20.08 -13.73
CA PRO A 28 5.27 -19.47 -12.59
C PRO A 28 4.76 -18.08 -12.18
N PHE A 29 3.72 -17.53 -12.81
CA PHE A 29 3.32 -16.14 -12.61
C PHE A 29 2.00 -16.03 -11.84
N TYR A 30 2.04 -15.34 -10.70
CA TYR A 30 0.89 -15.11 -9.84
C TYR A 30 0.26 -13.75 -10.14
N LEU A 31 -0.57 -13.68 -11.18
CA LEU A 31 -1.17 -12.43 -11.67
C LEU A 31 -2.28 -11.85 -10.78
N LYS A 32 -2.57 -12.47 -9.63
CA LYS A 32 -3.70 -12.03 -8.77
C LYS A 32 -3.38 -10.82 -7.90
N TYR A 33 -2.11 -10.59 -7.59
CA TYR A 33 -1.66 -9.45 -6.78
C TYR A 33 -0.40 -8.86 -7.38
N GLN A 34 -0.34 -7.53 -7.39
CA GLN A 34 0.80 -6.79 -7.91
C GLN A 34 1.66 -6.29 -6.76
N ASN A 35 2.99 -6.23 -6.97
CA ASN A 35 3.93 -5.81 -5.95
C ASN A 35 3.76 -4.33 -5.52
N VAL A 36 4.39 -3.97 -4.39
CA VAL A 36 4.30 -2.63 -3.78
C VAL A 36 4.74 -1.49 -4.70
N PHE A 37 5.62 -1.73 -5.68
CA PHE A 37 6.06 -0.66 -6.58
C PHE A 37 4.96 -0.18 -7.53
N PHE A 38 3.95 -0.99 -7.84
CA PHE A 38 2.77 -0.53 -8.54
C PHE A 38 1.96 0.45 -7.70
N THR A 39 1.76 0.17 -6.41
CA THR A 39 1.14 1.12 -5.47
C THR A 39 1.92 2.43 -5.40
N LEU A 40 3.25 2.35 -5.27
CA LEU A 40 4.13 3.53 -5.22
C LEU A 40 4.12 4.32 -6.53
N PHE A 41 4.04 3.64 -7.67
CA PHE A 41 3.95 4.29 -8.98
C PHE A 41 2.63 5.05 -9.14
N LEU A 42 1.50 4.41 -8.83
CA LEU A 42 0.18 5.06 -8.86
C LEU A 42 0.10 6.20 -7.83
N GLY A 43 0.66 6.01 -6.65
CA GLY A 43 0.79 7.07 -5.65
C GLY A 43 1.57 8.28 -6.17
N LEU A 44 2.68 8.05 -6.87
CA LEU A 44 3.45 9.13 -7.50
C LEU A 44 2.63 9.87 -8.56
N LEU A 45 1.87 9.16 -9.40
CA LEU A 45 0.97 9.78 -10.37
C LEU A 45 -0.11 10.61 -9.67
N THR A 46 -0.67 10.10 -8.58
CA THR A 46 -1.62 10.85 -7.75
C THR A 46 -1.00 12.15 -7.25
N LEU A 47 0.24 12.12 -6.73
CA LEU A 47 0.93 13.33 -6.26
C LEU A 47 1.15 14.35 -7.38
N VAL A 48 1.54 13.89 -8.58
CA VAL A 48 1.67 14.77 -9.76
C VAL A 48 0.34 15.45 -10.10
N CYS A 49 -0.77 14.71 -10.04
CA CYS A 49 -2.11 15.28 -10.26
C CYS A 49 -2.50 16.28 -9.15
N LEU A 50 -2.25 15.94 -7.88
CA LEU A 50 -2.51 16.82 -6.74
C LEU A 50 -1.77 18.15 -6.90
N GLU A 51 -0.49 18.11 -7.31
CA GLU A 51 0.30 19.32 -7.54
C GLU A 51 -0.16 20.08 -8.78
N ARG A 52 -0.47 19.37 -9.87
CA ARG A 52 -0.93 19.98 -11.12
C ARG A 52 -2.27 20.69 -11.00
N PHE A 53 -3.17 20.17 -10.18
CA PHE A 53 -4.50 20.73 -9.94
C PHE A 53 -4.54 21.67 -8.73
N SER A 54 -3.42 21.88 -8.04
CA SER A 54 -3.32 22.90 -6.99
C SER A 54 -3.43 24.28 -7.61
N CYS A 55 -4.34 25.10 -7.10
CA CYS A 55 -4.57 26.47 -7.54
C CYS A 55 -4.56 27.38 -6.34
N GLU A 56 -3.75 28.45 -6.39
CA GLU A 56 -3.67 29.51 -5.38
C GLU A 56 -4.52 30.73 -5.77
N SER A 57 -5.59 30.54 -6.57
CA SER A 57 -6.48 31.63 -6.98
C SER A 57 -7.27 32.18 -5.80
N ASP A 58 -7.50 33.49 -5.80
CA ASP A 58 -8.39 34.17 -4.83
C ASP A 58 -9.86 33.90 -5.11
N LEU A 59 -10.21 33.45 -6.31
CA LEU A 59 -11.59 33.18 -6.70
C LEU A 59 -12.08 31.86 -6.06
N PRO A 60 -13.21 31.89 -5.32
CA PRO A 60 -13.73 30.70 -4.64
C PRO A 60 -14.10 29.57 -5.62
N VAL A 61 -14.54 29.91 -6.83
CA VAL A 61 -14.89 28.93 -7.87
C VAL A 61 -13.66 28.13 -8.31
N ASP A 62 -12.51 28.75 -8.49
CA ASP A 62 -11.28 28.08 -8.91
C ASP A 62 -10.72 27.21 -7.79
N ARG A 63 -10.84 27.63 -6.53
CA ARG A 63 -10.50 26.78 -5.37
C ARG A 63 -11.38 25.53 -5.30
N ILE A 64 -12.69 25.67 -5.51
CA ILE A 64 -13.60 24.52 -5.51
C ILE A 64 -13.24 23.55 -6.64
N LYS A 65 -13.02 24.05 -7.86
CA LYS A 65 -12.57 23.23 -9.00
C LYS A 65 -11.27 22.49 -8.69
N SER A 66 -10.29 23.18 -8.10
CA SER A 66 -9.01 22.60 -7.70
C SER A 66 -9.23 21.43 -6.72
N VAL A 67 -9.98 21.65 -5.64
CA VAL A 67 -10.27 20.61 -4.65
C VAL A 67 -11.01 19.41 -5.28
N VAL A 68 -12.01 19.67 -6.12
CA VAL A 68 -12.77 18.62 -6.80
C VAL A 68 -11.86 17.77 -7.69
N LEU A 69 -10.98 18.41 -8.49
CA LEU A 69 -10.04 17.68 -9.36
C LEU A 69 -9.01 16.87 -8.55
N GLN A 70 -8.54 17.41 -7.42
CA GLN A 70 -7.65 16.69 -6.51
C GLN A 70 -8.34 15.45 -5.91
N VAL A 71 -9.56 15.60 -5.40
CA VAL A 71 -10.35 14.47 -4.85
C VAL A 71 -10.63 13.45 -5.92
N LEU A 72 -11.05 13.86 -7.13
CA LEU A 72 -11.28 12.95 -8.25
C LEU A 72 -10.01 12.18 -8.63
N SER A 73 -8.84 12.82 -8.59
CA SER A 73 -7.56 12.15 -8.86
C SER A 73 -7.25 11.08 -7.81
N VAL A 74 -7.44 11.37 -6.53
CA VAL A 74 -7.25 10.38 -5.45
C VAL A 74 -8.20 9.21 -5.61
N VAL A 75 -9.49 9.47 -5.86
CA VAL A 75 -10.50 8.43 -6.07
C VAL A 75 -10.16 7.58 -7.29
N LEU A 76 -9.79 8.19 -8.41
CA LEU A 76 -9.44 7.49 -9.65
C LEU A 76 -8.27 6.53 -9.44
N PHE A 77 -7.15 7.02 -8.91
CA PHE A 77 -5.96 6.18 -8.70
C PHE A 77 -6.16 5.14 -7.58
N SER A 78 -6.97 5.44 -6.56
CA SER A 78 -7.38 4.46 -5.55
C SER A 78 -8.19 3.32 -6.18
N SER A 79 -9.15 3.65 -7.05
CA SER A 79 -9.95 2.65 -7.76
C SER A 79 -9.12 1.81 -8.72
N ILE A 80 -8.15 2.41 -9.42
CA ILE A 80 -7.20 1.68 -10.27
C ILE A 80 -6.35 0.74 -9.44
N ALA A 81 -5.78 1.20 -8.31
CA ALA A 81 -4.93 0.39 -7.44
C ALA A 81 -5.67 -0.82 -6.87
N GLU A 82 -6.95 -0.65 -6.51
CA GLU A 82 -7.81 -1.74 -6.07
C GLU A 82 -8.16 -2.69 -7.21
N GLY A 83 -8.49 -2.16 -8.40
CA GLY A 83 -8.86 -2.95 -9.58
C GLY A 83 -7.74 -3.87 -10.07
N ILE A 84 -6.49 -3.40 -10.08
CA ILE A 84 -5.32 -4.22 -10.44
C ILE A 84 -4.75 -5.00 -9.24
N ARG A 85 -5.39 -4.91 -8.07
CA ARG A 85 -5.02 -5.61 -6.84
C ARG A 85 -3.57 -5.36 -6.42
N CYS A 86 -3.17 -4.10 -6.37
CA CYS A 86 -1.87 -3.71 -5.80
C CYS A 86 -1.77 -4.15 -4.34
N ASP A 87 -0.55 -4.42 -3.86
CA ASP A 87 -0.28 -4.94 -2.50
C ASP A 87 -0.94 -4.10 -1.39
N TYR A 88 -0.88 -2.77 -1.50
CA TYR A 88 -1.58 -1.86 -0.57
C TYR A 88 -2.88 -1.27 -1.13
N GLY A 89 -3.27 -1.56 -2.38
CA GLY A 89 -4.51 -1.13 -3.00
C GLY A 89 -4.85 0.35 -2.79
N MET A 90 -6.12 0.63 -2.55
CA MET A 90 -6.63 1.98 -2.24
C MET A 90 -5.96 2.58 -1.00
N GLN A 91 -5.70 1.77 0.03
CA GLN A 91 -5.12 2.22 1.30
C GLN A 91 -3.76 2.89 1.10
N GLY A 92 -2.89 2.31 0.25
CA GLY A 92 -1.58 2.88 -0.06
C GLY A 92 -1.68 4.26 -0.72
N ILE A 93 -2.60 4.45 -1.66
CA ILE A 93 -2.83 5.75 -2.32
C ILE A 93 -3.32 6.79 -1.32
N LEU A 94 -4.26 6.41 -0.44
CA LEU A 94 -4.76 7.32 0.60
C LEU A 94 -3.66 7.74 1.57
N PHE A 95 -2.78 6.82 2.00
CA PHE A 95 -1.66 7.16 2.87
C PHE A 95 -0.68 8.13 2.21
N ILE A 96 -0.28 7.85 0.95
CA ILE A 96 0.61 8.74 0.21
C ILE A 96 0.00 10.13 0.07
N SER A 97 -1.29 10.22 -0.27
CA SER A 97 -2.02 11.48 -0.41
C SER A 97 -2.13 12.22 0.91
N ALA A 98 -2.44 11.52 2.01
CA ALA A 98 -2.53 12.09 3.36
C ALA A 98 -1.21 12.74 3.79
N PHE A 99 -0.08 12.04 3.60
CA PHE A 99 1.24 12.57 3.92
C PHE A 99 1.61 13.78 3.05
N TYR A 100 1.20 13.80 1.79
CA TYR A 100 1.48 14.91 0.90
C TYR A 100 0.65 16.16 1.25
N ILE A 101 -0.66 16.02 1.44
CA ILE A 101 -1.57 17.12 1.76
C ILE A 101 -1.16 17.80 3.07
N CYS A 102 -0.83 17.00 4.08
CA CYS A 102 -0.44 17.49 5.41
C CYS A 102 1.08 17.68 5.60
N ARG A 103 1.88 17.77 4.51
CA ARG A 103 3.35 17.77 4.56
C ARG A 103 3.95 18.86 5.46
N ASN A 104 3.24 19.96 5.69
CA ASN A 104 3.71 21.08 6.51
C ASN A 104 3.44 20.90 8.02
N HIS A 105 2.54 19.98 8.40
CA HIS A 105 2.10 19.80 9.78
C HIS A 105 2.05 18.32 10.17
N ARG A 106 3.01 17.87 10.98
CA ARG A 106 3.16 16.45 11.37
C ARG A 106 1.96 15.88 12.13
N ILE A 107 1.36 16.70 13.00
CA ILE A 107 0.18 16.28 13.75
C ILE A 107 -0.96 15.94 12.80
N TYR A 108 -1.22 16.81 11.80
CA TYR A 108 -2.24 16.55 10.79
C TYR A 108 -1.89 15.36 9.88
N GLN A 109 -0.61 15.12 9.58
CA GLN A 109 -0.18 13.93 8.87
C GLN A 109 -0.59 12.66 9.62
N VAL A 110 -0.28 12.60 10.93
CA VAL A 110 -0.61 11.43 11.76
C VAL A 110 -2.12 11.28 11.91
N LEU A 111 -2.85 12.36 12.15
CA LEU A 111 -4.31 12.32 12.28
C LEU A 111 -4.97 11.83 11.00
N LEU A 112 -4.59 12.37 9.84
CA LEU A 112 -5.16 11.97 8.54
C LEU A 112 -4.76 10.55 8.17
N PHE A 113 -3.54 10.11 8.49
CA PHE A 113 -3.08 8.74 8.33
C PHE A 113 -3.92 7.77 9.17
N LEU A 114 -4.14 8.07 10.46
CA LEU A 114 -4.96 7.23 11.34
C LEU A 114 -6.43 7.20 10.88
N LEU A 115 -6.98 8.34 10.45
CA LEU A 115 -8.32 8.42 9.90
C LEU A 115 -8.46 7.55 8.63
N ALA A 116 -7.51 7.65 7.71
CA ALA A 116 -7.47 6.83 6.50
C ALA A 116 -7.31 5.33 6.84
N TYR A 117 -6.47 4.99 7.83
CA TYR A 117 -6.32 3.62 8.31
C TYR A 117 -7.63 3.06 8.84
N MET A 118 -8.28 3.77 9.77
CA MET A 118 -9.55 3.34 10.36
C MET A 118 -10.68 3.26 9.32
N GLY A 119 -10.72 4.22 8.39
CA GLY A 119 -11.72 4.24 7.31
C GLY A 119 -11.59 3.08 6.32
N THR A 120 -10.39 2.59 6.07
CA THR A 120 -10.13 1.49 5.11
C THR A 120 -10.18 0.12 5.78
N THR A 121 -9.73 -0.01 7.02
CA THR A 121 -9.69 -1.32 7.72
C THR A 121 -10.91 -1.57 8.60
N GLY A 122 -11.62 -0.51 9.01
CA GLY A 122 -12.69 -0.60 10.00
C GLY A 122 -12.23 -0.99 11.41
N ASN A 123 -10.93 -1.17 11.61
CA ASN A 123 -10.35 -1.66 12.87
C ASN A 123 -9.53 -0.57 13.57
N GLN A 124 -9.32 -0.78 14.87
CA GLN A 124 -8.39 0.03 15.67
C GLN A 124 -6.96 -0.17 15.16
N PRO A 125 -6.13 0.90 15.12
CA PRO A 125 -4.74 0.76 14.69
C PRO A 125 -3.95 -0.11 15.69
N PRO A 126 -3.21 -1.12 15.21
CA PRO A 126 -2.38 -1.95 16.07
C PRO A 126 -1.23 -1.14 16.69
N LEU A 127 -0.65 -1.66 17.78
CA LEU A 127 0.43 -1.00 18.50
C LEU A 127 1.60 -0.59 17.59
N CYS A 128 1.94 -1.43 16.61
CA CYS A 128 3.01 -1.12 15.63
C CYS A 128 2.71 0.16 14.84
N THR A 129 1.46 0.36 14.44
CA THR A 129 1.02 1.58 13.72
C THR A 129 1.12 2.81 14.62
N LEU A 130 0.74 2.68 15.90
CA LEU A 130 0.89 3.78 16.86
C LEU A 130 2.35 4.11 17.13
N LEU A 131 3.24 3.11 17.23
CA LEU A 131 4.68 3.32 17.32
C LEU A 131 5.26 4.01 16.08
N ALA A 132 4.81 3.64 14.88
CA ALA A 132 5.19 4.32 13.65
C ALA A 132 4.74 5.79 13.65
N CYS A 133 3.53 6.08 14.12
CA CYS A 133 3.03 7.46 14.29
C CYS A 133 3.92 8.27 15.26
N LEU A 134 4.33 7.67 16.36
CA LEU A 134 5.26 8.31 17.30
C LEU A 134 6.60 8.66 16.63
N LEU A 135 7.16 7.74 15.83
CA LEU A 135 8.39 8.01 15.08
C LEU A 135 8.23 9.15 14.07
N ILE A 136 7.07 9.25 13.41
CA ILE A 136 6.75 10.35 12.48
C ILE A 136 6.70 11.69 13.23
N LEU A 137 6.09 11.73 14.42
CA LEU A 137 6.04 12.93 15.26
C LEU A 137 7.44 13.38 15.75
N LEU A 138 8.29 12.41 16.08
CA LEU A 138 9.66 12.66 16.55
C LEU A 138 10.64 13.02 15.41
N TYR A 139 10.26 12.81 14.15
CA TYR A 139 11.12 13.09 13.00
C TYR A 139 11.49 14.57 12.92
N ASN A 140 12.76 14.90 12.81
CA ASN A 140 13.28 16.28 12.83
C ASN A 140 13.21 17.03 11.47
N GLY A 141 12.66 16.40 10.42
CA GLY A 141 12.55 16.98 9.07
C GLY A 141 13.87 17.01 8.29
N LYS A 142 15.00 16.60 8.86
CA LYS A 142 16.28 16.64 8.20
C LYS A 142 16.54 15.33 7.45
N ARG A 143 16.91 15.45 6.18
CA ARG A 143 17.30 14.28 5.37
C ARG A 143 18.65 13.74 5.83
N GLY A 144 18.75 12.43 5.96
CA GLY A 144 20.00 11.76 6.26
C GLY A 144 21.09 12.03 5.20
N LYS A 145 22.36 11.95 5.59
CA LYS A 145 23.52 12.21 4.70
C LYS A 145 23.71 11.13 3.63
N LEU A 146 23.21 9.91 3.87
CA LEU A 146 23.37 8.77 2.97
C LEU A 146 22.39 8.85 1.79
N LYS A 147 22.90 8.75 0.57
CA LYS A 147 22.09 8.73 -0.67
C LYS A 147 21.77 7.28 -1.06
N LEU A 148 20.89 6.62 -0.30
CA LEU A 148 20.57 5.19 -0.46
C LEU A 148 19.42 4.93 -1.45
N LYS A 149 19.10 5.85 -2.36
CA LYS A 149 17.97 5.73 -3.29
C LYS A 149 17.96 4.40 -4.05
N TYR A 150 19.05 4.06 -4.69
CA TYR A 150 19.17 2.82 -5.49
C TYR A 150 19.22 1.56 -4.61
N PHE A 151 19.79 1.68 -3.42
CA PHE A 151 19.80 0.59 -2.44
C PHE A 151 18.38 0.09 -2.13
N PHE A 152 17.44 0.99 -1.85
CA PHE A 152 16.06 0.61 -1.56
C PHE A 152 15.34 -0.03 -2.74
N TYR A 153 15.63 0.40 -3.98
CA TYR A 153 15.05 -0.22 -5.16
C TYR A 153 15.55 -1.65 -5.39
N VAL A 154 16.83 -1.91 -5.15
CA VAL A 154 17.41 -3.25 -5.29
C VAL A 154 17.09 -4.13 -4.08
N PHE A 155 17.04 -3.54 -2.89
CA PHE A 155 16.76 -4.26 -1.65
C PHE A 155 15.41 -5.00 -1.70
N TYR A 156 14.36 -4.37 -2.24
CA TYR A 156 13.04 -4.99 -2.27
C TYR A 156 12.99 -6.30 -3.06
N PRO A 157 13.39 -6.39 -4.34
CA PRO A 157 13.41 -7.67 -5.04
C PRO A 157 14.45 -8.64 -4.46
N ALA A 158 15.60 -8.14 -4.00
CA ALA A 158 16.66 -8.98 -3.45
C ALA A 158 16.24 -9.68 -2.14
N HIS A 159 15.60 -8.95 -1.19
CA HIS A 159 15.19 -9.57 0.07
C HIS A 159 14.08 -10.61 -0.13
N ILE A 160 13.17 -10.42 -1.10
CA ILE A 160 12.15 -11.43 -1.43
C ILE A 160 12.82 -12.70 -1.95
N LEU A 161 13.81 -12.57 -2.84
CA LEU A 161 14.56 -13.73 -3.33
C LEU A 161 15.35 -14.43 -2.21
N VAL A 162 15.97 -13.67 -1.31
CA VAL A 162 16.68 -14.24 -0.16
C VAL A 162 15.71 -15.00 0.75
N LEU A 163 14.55 -14.42 1.06
CA LEU A 163 13.52 -15.09 1.87
C LEU A 163 13.00 -16.37 1.19
N TYR A 164 12.81 -16.32 -0.13
CA TYR A 164 12.43 -17.51 -0.92
C TYR A 164 13.50 -18.63 -0.85
N LEU A 165 14.78 -18.26 -1.00
CA LEU A 165 15.90 -19.22 -0.87
C LEU A 165 16.00 -19.80 0.54
N ILE A 166 15.80 -18.98 1.57
CA ILE A 166 15.73 -19.43 2.96
C ILE A 166 14.54 -20.39 3.16
N GLN A 167 13.39 -20.10 2.55
CA GLN A 167 12.21 -20.96 2.61
C GLN A 167 12.50 -22.35 2.01
N ILE A 168 13.17 -22.40 0.86
CA ILE A 168 13.57 -23.67 0.23
C ILE A 168 14.56 -24.42 1.13
N GLY A 169 15.54 -23.71 1.72
CA GLY A 169 16.61 -24.30 2.53
C GLY A 169 16.17 -24.80 3.92
N LEU A 170 15.24 -24.10 4.56
CA LEU A 170 14.80 -24.42 5.93
C LEU A 170 13.48 -25.22 5.99
N GLY A 171 12.91 -25.56 4.83
CA GLY A 171 11.62 -26.25 4.76
C GLY A 171 10.43 -25.37 5.16
N LYS A 172 9.24 -25.81 4.78
CA LYS A 172 7.97 -25.06 4.86
C LYS A 172 7.52 -24.62 6.27
N TYR A 173 8.20 -25.04 7.32
CA TYR A 173 7.75 -24.85 8.70
C TYR A 173 8.00 -23.45 9.27
N LEU A 174 9.19 -22.90 9.03
CA LEU A 174 9.55 -21.57 9.58
C LEU A 174 8.77 -20.45 8.91
N LEU A 175 8.54 -20.57 7.61
CA LEU A 175 7.79 -19.54 6.87
C LEU A 175 6.29 -19.61 7.18
N LYS A 176 5.72 -20.81 7.39
CA LYS A 176 4.33 -20.92 7.90
C LYS A 176 4.16 -20.18 9.21
N TRP A 177 5.14 -20.23 10.09
CA TRP A 177 5.14 -19.48 11.34
C TRP A 177 5.28 -17.96 11.12
N LEU A 178 6.22 -17.53 10.27
CA LEU A 178 6.38 -16.12 9.91
C LEU A 178 5.14 -15.54 9.18
N ILE A 179 4.54 -16.30 8.27
CA ILE A 179 3.31 -15.91 7.57
C ILE A 179 2.11 -15.89 8.54
N ALA A 180 2.03 -16.81 9.50
CA ALA A 180 1.01 -16.79 10.54
C ALA A 180 1.13 -15.55 11.41
N VAL A 181 2.34 -15.19 11.82
CA VAL A 181 2.62 -13.96 12.57
C VAL A 181 2.29 -12.71 11.73
N CYS A 182 2.62 -12.70 10.44
CA CYS A 182 2.23 -11.62 9.54
C CYS A 182 0.72 -11.58 9.25
N ARG A 183 0.01 -12.71 9.33
CA ARG A 183 -1.46 -12.78 9.19
C ARG A 183 -2.20 -12.24 10.40
N GLU A 184 -1.68 -12.46 11.60
CA GLU A 184 -2.22 -11.83 12.81
C GLU A 184 -2.06 -10.30 12.78
N ILE A 185 -1.04 -9.81 12.06
CA ILE A 185 -0.83 -8.37 11.85
C ILE A 185 -1.75 -7.80 10.76
N LYS A 186 -2.26 -8.63 9.83
CA LYS A 186 -3.23 -8.24 8.80
C LYS A 186 -4.57 -8.97 9.06
N PRO A 187 -5.52 -8.37 9.79
CA PRO A 187 -6.82 -8.99 10.01
C PRO A 187 -7.49 -9.24 8.65
N GLU A 188 -7.91 -10.47 8.48
CA GLU A 188 -8.63 -10.97 7.30
C GLU A 188 -9.82 -10.05 7.01
N GLN A 189 -9.85 -9.44 5.83
CA GLN A 189 -11.07 -8.81 5.32
C GLN A 189 -12.04 -9.96 5.02
N THR A 190 -12.85 -10.32 6.01
CA THR A 190 -13.98 -11.21 5.78
C THR A 190 -14.89 -10.55 4.75
N PRO A 191 -15.18 -11.21 3.61
CA PRO A 191 -16.18 -10.71 2.70
C PRO A 191 -17.50 -10.61 3.47
N LEU A 192 -18.09 -9.42 3.47
CA LEU A 192 -19.42 -9.15 4.02
C LEU A 192 -20.37 -10.24 3.54
N GLY A 193 -20.82 -11.07 4.47
CA GLY A 193 -21.63 -12.24 4.21
C GLY A 193 -22.89 -11.85 3.46
N THR A 194 -23.06 -12.44 2.29
CA THR A 194 -24.37 -12.66 1.70
C THR A 194 -25.15 -13.57 2.64
N LYS A 195 -25.89 -12.95 3.58
CA LYS A 195 -26.91 -13.64 4.36
C LYS A 195 -27.91 -14.23 3.38
N GLY A 196 -27.99 -15.54 3.38
CA GLY A 196 -28.93 -16.31 2.62
C GLY A 196 -30.36 -15.86 2.82
N ARG A 197 -31.03 -15.67 1.73
CA ARG A 197 -32.51 -15.58 1.64
C ARG A 197 -33.04 -17.01 1.77
N THR A 198 -33.40 -17.39 2.98
CA THR A 198 -34.27 -18.55 3.17
C THR A 198 -35.64 -18.22 2.59
N SER A 199 -35.98 -18.78 1.45
CA SER A 199 -37.34 -18.87 0.98
C SER A 199 -38.05 -19.97 1.77
N ILE A 200 -38.98 -19.56 2.59
CA ILE A 200 -40.08 -20.40 3.08
C ILE A 200 -41.15 -20.45 1.96
N LEU A 201 -41.34 -21.59 1.40
CA LEU A 201 -42.60 -22.22 0.97
C LEU A 201 -42.34 -23.57 0.34
#